data_c7bd46565ab5cbff0275efe3240e4bae
#
_entry.id   c7bd46565ab5cbff0275efe3240e4bae
#
_cell.length_a   1.000
_cell.length_b   1.000
_cell.length_c   1.000
_cell.angle_alpha   90.00
_cell.angle_beta   90.00
_cell.angle_gamma   90.00
#
_symmetry.space_group_name_H-M   'P 1'
#
loop_
_entity.id
_entity.type
_entity.pdbx_description
1 polymer ?
#
loop_
_entity_poly.entity_id
_entity_poly.type
_entity_poly.pdbx_seq_one_letter_code
_entity_poly.pdbx_strand_id
1 'polypeptide(L)'
;MTTCPERSRRDDGEQMTNLQERGHLLTEQVNPHSLNLDQLSSLELVDLFNNEDQKAVAAVAAAKSQLAQAIEYAAERLRHGGRLFYVGAGTSGRLGVLDAAECPPTFCTPPELVQGIIAGGAGALVRSSEDLEDRAEDGEAAIAQRHVTQLDVVVGITAGGTTPFVQGALNAARQRGAITVFIACVPAEQVSFDADVDIRLLTGPEIVAGSTRLKAGTATKLALNIISTGVMVKLGKVYGNRMVDVAVTNQKLRDRALRILEDLTGLSRETASLLLEQSGKWVKLALLMHWTGLEKDAGDQLLSAHQGNLRAAVASYNQDKQP
;
A
#
# COMPACT_ATOMS: atom_id res chain seq x y z
N MET A 1 35.90 45.06 -9.48
CA MET A 1 34.74 45.85 -9.01
C MET A 1 33.62 45.59 -9.98
N THR A 2 32.76 44.64 -9.70
CA THR A 2 31.64 44.26 -10.53
C THR A 2 30.36 44.59 -9.74
N THR A 3 29.66 45.60 -10.20
CA THR A 3 28.45 46.16 -9.58
C THR A 3 27.29 45.19 -9.75
N CYS A 4 26.67 44.82 -8.66
CA CYS A 4 25.40 44.07 -8.59
C CYS A 4 24.26 44.96 -9.13
N PRO A 5 23.37 44.50 -10.00
CA PRO A 5 22.23 45.32 -10.44
C PRO A 5 21.17 45.37 -9.32
N GLU A 6 20.70 46.59 -9.05
CA GLU A 6 19.57 46.88 -8.16
C GLU A 6 18.32 46.16 -8.62
N ARG A 7 17.75 45.35 -7.75
CA ARG A 7 16.39 44.80 -7.94
C ARG A 7 15.37 45.92 -7.70
N SER A 8 14.62 46.25 -8.74
CA SER A 8 13.46 47.13 -8.64
C SER A 8 12.44 46.48 -7.69
N ARG A 9 12.09 47.24 -6.63
CA ARG A 9 10.93 46.96 -5.77
C ARG A 9 9.68 47.09 -6.66
N ARG A 10 9.08 45.94 -7.02
CA ARG A 10 7.69 45.90 -7.44
C ARG A 10 6.85 45.80 -6.18
N ASP A 11 5.85 46.65 -6.12
CA ASP A 11 4.77 46.67 -5.16
C ASP A 11 3.98 45.36 -5.25
N ASP A 12 4.31 44.40 -4.40
CA ASP A 12 3.51 43.19 -4.17
C ASP A 12 2.63 43.46 -2.96
N GLY A 13 1.66 44.37 -3.16
CA GLY A 13 0.50 44.55 -2.28
C GLY A 13 -0.41 43.34 -2.39
N GLU A 14 -0.68 42.70 -1.26
CA GLU A 14 -1.84 41.85 -0.96
C GLU A 14 -2.00 40.54 -1.72
N GLN A 15 -1.18 39.57 -1.40
CA GLN A 15 -1.62 38.20 -1.19
C GLN A 15 -0.89 37.63 0.04
N MET A 16 -1.24 38.08 1.23
CA MET A 16 -1.06 37.28 2.43
C MET A 16 -2.04 36.10 2.32
N THR A 17 -1.60 35.04 1.64
CA THR A 17 -2.22 33.73 1.72
C THR A 17 -2.36 33.42 3.21
N ASN A 18 -3.58 33.07 3.62
CA ASN A 18 -3.92 32.63 4.97
C ASN A 18 -3.08 31.37 5.26
N LEU A 19 -1.87 31.55 5.78
CA LEU A 19 -1.00 30.46 6.21
C LEU A 19 -1.71 29.75 7.35
N GLN A 20 -2.28 28.60 7.06
CA GLN A 20 -2.92 27.77 8.07
C GLN A 20 -1.86 27.39 9.09
N GLU A 21 -2.01 27.87 10.34
CA GLU A 21 -1.12 27.48 11.43
C GLU A 21 -1.18 25.96 11.64
N ARG A 22 -0.08 25.25 11.37
CA ARG A 22 0.03 23.79 11.51
C ARG A 22 0.75 23.36 12.80
N GLY A 23 1.29 24.29 13.57
CA GLY A 23 2.11 24.01 14.78
C GLY A 23 1.37 23.22 15.87
N HIS A 24 0.03 23.21 15.85
CA HIS A 24 -0.79 22.41 16.77
C HIS A 24 -0.87 20.93 16.38
N LEU A 25 -0.53 20.56 15.14
CA LEU A 25 -0.60 19.18 14.67
C LEU A 25 0.43 18.32 15.38
N LEU A 26 0.05 17.10 15.74
CA LEU A 26 0.91 16.13 16.42
C LEU A 26 2.24 15.90 15.69
N THR A 27 2.22 15.90 14.37
CA THR A 27 3.40 15.71 13.52
C THR A 27 4.36 16.91 13.50
N GLU A 28 3.90 18.11 13.89
CA GLU A 28 4.68 19.34 13.92
C GLU A 28 5.22 19.65 15.32
N GLN A 29 4.74 18.95 16.34
CA GLN A 29 5.17 19.13 17.72
C GLN A 29 6.62 18.70 17.93
N VAL A 30 7.27 19.31 18.92
CA VAL A 30 8.63 18.95 19.32
C VAL A 30 8.62 17.68 20.17
N ASN A 31 9.46 16.72 19.83
CA ASN A 31 9.62 15.50 20.61
C ASN A 31 10.46 15.76 21.86
N PRO A 32 9.92 15.54 23.07
CA PRO A 32 10.65 15.82 24.31
C PRO A 32 11.90 14.92 24.50
N HIS A 33 11.97 13.78 23.83
CA HIS A 33 13.10 12.86 23.93
C HIS A 33 14.29 13.23 23.02
N SER A 34 14.12 14.18 22.11
CA SER A 34 15.15 14.57 21.14
C SER A 34 15.58 16.04 21.22
N LEU A 35 15.37 16.71 22.36
CA LEU A 35 15.69 18.13 22.51
C LEU A 35 17.17 18.45 22.33
N ASN A 36 18.05 17.52 22.62
CA ASN A 36 19.49 17.62 22.49
C ASN A 36 20.07 16.77 21.36
N LEU A 37 19.28 16.53 20.32
CA LEU A 37 19.61 15.61 19.22
C LEU A 37 20.97 15.91 18.57
N ASP A 38 21.29 17.16 18.40
CA ASP A 38 22.53 17.69 17.81
C ASP A 38 23.79 17.45 18.65
N GLN A 39 23.63 17.05 19.93
CA GLN A 39 24.73 16.81 20.87
C GLN A 39 25.00 15.33 21.11
N LEU A 40 24.13 14.43 20.56
CA LEU A 40 24.25 13.00 20.77
C LEU A 40 25.38 12.39 19.94
N SER A 41 26.07 11.40 20.50
CA SER A 41 26.97 10.53 19.76
C SER A 41 26.18 9.67 18.77
N SER A 42 26.87 9.09 17.77
CA SER A 42 26.22 8.21 16.79
C SER A 42 25.54 7.01 17.43
N LEU A 43 26.08 6.47 18.52
CA LEU A 43 25.45 5.34 19.24
C LEU A 43 24.16 5.77 19.92
N GLU A 44 24.18 6.89 20.63
CA GLU A 44 22.99 7.46 21.28
C GLU A 44 21.91 7.83 20.26
N LEU A 45 22.29 8.32 19.07
CA LEU A 45 21.35 8.56 17.98
C LEU A 45 20.66 7.24 17.54
N VAL A 46 21.42 6.17 17.34
CA VAL A 46 20.85 4.86 16.97
C VAL A 46 19.90 4.35 18.05
N ASP A 47 20.27 4.46 19.33
CA ASP A 47 19.42 4.04 20.44
C ASP A 47 18.13 4.86 20.51
N LEU A 48 18.21 6.19 20.35
CA LEU A 48 17.06 7.07 20.31
C LEU A 48 16.10 6.71 19.18
N PHE A 49 16.64 6.53 17.95
CA PHE A 49 15.83 6.14 16.79
C PHE A 49 15.12 4.80 17.02
N ASN A 50 15.85 3.77 17.47
CA ASN A 50 15.27 2.47 17.76
C ASN A 50 14.15 2.53 18.80
N ASN A 51 14.34 3.30 19.88
CA ASN A 51 13.34 3.46 20.92
C ASN A 51 12.09 4.19 20.41
N GLU A 52 12.26 5.24 19.63
CA GLU A 52 11.16 6.00 19.06
C GLU A 52 10.41 5.23 17.97
N ASP A 53 11.10 4.48 17.11
CA ASP A 53 10.48 3.71 16.02
C ASP A 53 9.56 2.58 16.50
N GLN A 54 9.72 2.10 17.74
CA GLN A 54 8.77 1.17 18.35
C GLN A 54 7.35 1.75 18.43
N LYS A 55 7.21 3.07 18.53
CA LYS A 55 5.92 3.77 18.52
C LYS A 55 5.20 3.61 17.18
N ALA A 56 5.92 3.48 16.07
CA ALA A 56 5.32 3.23 14.76
C ALA A 56 4.59 1.87 14.72
N VAL A 57 5.21 0.82 15.26
CA VAL A 57 4.60 -0.52 15.36
C VAL A 57 3.37 -0.48 16.28
N ALA A 58 3.47 0.19 17.42
CA ALA A 58 2.37 0.33 18.38
C ALA A 58 1.17 1.10 17.77
N ALA A 59 1.43 2.16 17.00
CA ALA A 59 0.40 2.95 16.32
C ALA A 59 -0.36 2.10 15.29
N VAL A 60 0.33 1.27 14.51
CA VAL A 60 -0.30 0.34 13.56
C VAL A 60 -1.12 -0.72 14.29
N ALA A 61 -0.62 -1.26 15.40
CA ALA A 61 -1.36 -2.23 16.21
C ALA A 61 -2.64 -1.65 16.80
N ALA A 62 -2.64 -0.37 17.19
CA ALA A 62 -3.83 0.35 17.68
C ALA A 62 -4.89 0.52 16.58
N ALA A 63 -4.49 0.68 15.32
CA ALA A 63 -5.38 0.84 14.17
C ALA A 63 -5.90 -0.48 13.56
N LYS A 64 -5.73 -1.62 14.24
CA LYS A 64 -6.01 -2.97 13.70
C LYS A 64 -7.43 -3.15 13.14
N SER A 65 -8.44 -2.56 13.78
CA SER A 65 -9.83 -2.70 13.35
C SER A 65 -10.11 -2.00 12.03
N GLN A 66 -9.58 -0.80 11.87
CA GLN A 66 -9.71 0.00 10.65
C GLN A 66 -8.89 -0.61 9.50
N LEU A 67 -7.69 -1.12 9.80
CA LEU A 67 -6.89 -1.87 8.82
C LEU A 67 -7.61 -3.13 8.33
N ALA A 68 -8.24 -3.89 9.24
CA ALA A 68 -9.04 -5.05 8.87
C ALA A 68 -10.23 -4.67 7.99
N GLN A 69 -10.94 -3.58 8.32
CA GLN A 69 -12.04 -3.07 7.52
C GLN A 69 -11.60 -2.65 6.11
N ALA A 70 -10.47 -1.96 5.99
CA ALA A 70 -9.90 -1.58 4.69
C ALA A 70 -9.56 -2.81 3.84
N ILE A 71 -9.00 -3.87 4.46
CA ILE A 71 -8.72 -5.14 3.79
C ILE A 71 -10.01 -5.79 3.26
N GLU A 72 -11.07 -5.88 4.08
CA GLU A 72 -12.32 -6.52 3.67
C GLU A 72 -12.98 -5.74 2.52
N TYR A 73 -13.06 -4.41 2.60
CA TYR A 73 -13.62 -3.59 1.54
C TYR A 73 -12.82 -3.70 0.23
N ALA A 74 -11.48 -3.62 0.32
CA ALA A 74 -10.65 -3.74 -0.86
C ALA A 74 -10.75 -5.14 -1.48
N ALA A 75 -10.68 -6.21 -0.68
CA ALA A 75 -10.81 -7.57 -1.18
C ALA A 75 -12.17 -7.81 -1.87
N GLU A 76 -13.24 -7.28 -1.30
CA GLU A 76 -14.59 -7.40 -1.88
C GLU A 76 -14.68 -6.68 -3.23
N ARG A 77 -14.21 -5.44 -3.30
CA ARG A 77 -14.20 -4.66 -4.55
C ARG A 77 -13.35 -5.31 -5.64
N LEU A 78 -12.15 -5.77 -5.28
CA LEU A 78 -11.24 -6.40 -6.23
C LEU A 78 -11.77 -7.74 -6.77
N ARG A 79 -12.53 -8.52 -5.97
CA ARG A 79 -13.24 -9.73 -6.47
C ARG A 79 -14.25 -9.41 -7.57
N HIS A 80 -14.84 -8.24 -7.54
CA HIS A 80 -15.82 -7.77 -8.52
C HIS A 80 -15.19 -6.97 -9.67
N GLY A 81 -13.88 -7.06 -9.86
CA GLY A 81 -13.16 -6.40 -10.96
C GLY A 81 -12.75 -4.96 -10.67
N GLY A 82 -12.84 -4.51 -9.43
CA GLY A 82 -12.30 -3.21 -8.99
C GLY A 82 -10.80 -3.23 -8.80
N ARG A 83 -10.24 -2.07 -8.46
CA ARG A 83 -8.81 -1.80 -8.30
C ARG A 83 -8.53 -1.07 -6.99
N LEU A 84 -7.30 -1.14 -6.52
CA LEU A 84 -6.81 -0.42 -5.36
C LEU A 84 -5.87 0.71 -5.79
N PHE A 85 -6.13 1.94 -5.33
CA PHE A 85 -5.30 3.09 -5.59
C PHE A 85 -4.74 3.65 -4.30
N TYR A 86 -3.44 3.89 -4.25
CA TYR A 86 -2.77 4.66 -3.22
C TYR A 86 -2.51 6.07 -3.74
N VAL A 87 -2.93 7.08 -2.99
CA VAL A 87 -2.77 8.49 -3.37
C VAL A 87 -2.03 9.23 -2.27
N GLY A 88 -0.95 9.93 -2.62
CA GLY A 88 -0.18 10.69 -1.65
C GLY A 88 0.77 11.69 -2.27
N ALA A 89 1.36 12.54 -1.44
CA ALA A 89 2.43 13.45 -1.81
C ALA A 89 3.73 13.08 -1.09
N GLY A 90 4.88 13.50 -1.60
CA GLY A 90 6.17 13.31 -0.96
C GLY A 90 6.45 11.86 -0.55
N THR A 91 6.81 11.65 0.71
CA THR A 91 7.08 10.30 1.29
C THR A 91 5.85 9.40 1.22
N SER A 92 4.66 9.91 1.53
CA SER A 92 3.42 9.15 1.49
C SER A 92 3.12 8.60 0.09
N GLY A 93 3.26 9.43 -0.94
CA GLY A 93 3.09 9.01 -2.33
C GLY A 93 4.15 7.99 -2.77
N ARG A 94 5.42 8.16 -2.36
CA ARG A 94 6.50 7.21 -2.67
C ARG A 94 6.24 5.83 -2.05
N LEU A 95 5.75 5.79 -0.81
CA LEU A 95 5.40 4.54 -0.14
C LEU A 95 4.23 3.84 -0.82
N GLY A 96 3.21 4.59 -1.26
CA GLY A 96 2.10 4.05 -2.05
C GLY A 96 2.56 3.45 -3.38
N VAL A 97 3.45 4.14 -4.11
CA VAL A 97 4.02 3.63 -5.37
C VAL A 97 4.89 2.40 -5.11
N LEU A 98 5.70 2.40 -4.05
CA LEU A 98 6.53 1.26 -3.66
C LEU A 98 5.67 0.01 -3.41
N ASP A 99 4.65 0.12 -2.56
CA ASP A 99 3.78 -1.02 -2.21
C ASP A 99 3.02 -1.55 -3.45
N ALA A 100 2.51 -0.66 -4.28
CA ALA A 100 1.83 -1.01 -5.53
C ALA A 100 2.75 -1.75 -6.51
N ALA A 101 4.00 -1.28 -6.66
CA ALA A 101 4.98 -1.87 -7.59
C ALA A 101 5.43 -3.29 -7.18
N GLU A 102 5.33 -3.63 -5.89
CA GLU A 102 5.71 -4.96 -5.37
C GLU A 102 4.59 -6.00 -5.50
N CYS A 103 3.35 -5.61 -5.78
CA CYS A 103 2.24 -6.55 -5.95
C CYS A 103 2.38 -7.47 -7.17
N PRO A 104 2.71 -6.98 -8.39
CA PRO A 104 2.87 -7.84 -9.56
C PRO A 104 3.93 -8.93 -9.39
N PRO A 105 5.18 -8.65 -8.96
CA PRO A 105 6.20 -9.69 -8.82
C PRO A 105 5.91 -10.67 -7.66
N THR A 106 5.17 -10.24 -6.63
CA THR A 106 4.88 -11.05 -5.45
C THR A 106 3.67 -11.95 -5.65
N PHE A 107 2.60 -11.43 -6.23
CA PHE A 107 1.29 -12.11 -6.31
C PHE A 107 0.82 -12.38 -7.74
N CYS A 108 1.66 -12.12 -8.75
CA CYS A 108 1.32 -12.29 -10.17
C CYS A 108 0.02 -11.53 -10.53
N THR A 109 -0.10 -10.29 -10.05
CA THR A 109 -1.23 -9.43 -10.38
C THR A 109 -0.95 -8.60 -11.63
N PRO A 110 -2.00 -8.22 -12.40
CA PRO A 110 -1.84 -7.16 -13.38
C PRO A 110 -1.35 -5.88 -12.71
N PRO A 111 -0.45 -5.08 -13.35
CA PRO A 111 0.02 -3.81 -12.80
C PRO A 111 -1.10 -2.81 -12.49
N GLU A 112 -2.22 -2.95 -13.19
CA GLU A 112 -3.39 -2.09 -13.04
C GLU A 112 -4.22 -2.40 -11.79
N LEU A 113 -4.04 -3.56 -11.15
CA LEU A 113 -4.83 -4.00 -10.00
C LEU A 113 -4.56 -3.15 -8.76
N VAL A 114 -3.29 -2.85 -8.50
CA VAL A 114 -2.86 -1.95 -7.41
C VAL A 114 -1.98 -0.86 -8.00
N GLN A 115 -2.35 0.38 -7.81
CA GLN A 115 -1.68 1.52 -8.43
C GLN A 115 -1.33 2.59 -7.42
N GLY A 116 -0.15 3.19 -7.58
CA GLY A 116 0.28 4.36 -6.81
C GLY A 116 0.10 5.65 -7.63
N ILE A 117 -0.44 6.68 -7.00
CA ILE A 117 -0.60 8.04 -7.53
C ILE A 117 0.15 8.99 -6.61
N ILE A 118 1.15 9.67 -7.14
CA ILE A 118 1.95 10.62 -6.40
C ILE A 118 1.79 12.03 -7.00
N ALA A 119 1.64 13.04 -6.14
CA ALA A 119 1.67 14.44 -6.57
C ALA A 119 2.96 14.73 -7.31
N GLY A 120 2.85 15.32 -8.52
CA GLY A 120 4.00 15.57 -9.40
C GLY A 120 4.41 14.38 -10.28
N GLY A 121 3.71 13.24 -10.21
CA GLY A 121 3.91 12.09 -11.09
C GLY A 121 5.28 11.43 -10.91
N ALA A 122 5.77 10.76 -11.97
CA ALA A 122 7.01 9.97 -11.93
C ALA A 122 8.26 10.77 -11.51
N GLY A 123 8.33 12.05 -11.81
CA GLY A 123 9.45 12.92 -11.41
C GLY A 123 9.58 13.07 -9.90
N ALA A 124 8.45 13.07 -9.19
CA ALA A 124 8.39 13.21 -7.74
C ALA A 124 8.86 11.96 -6.98
N LEU A 125 9.07 10.84 -7.65
CA LEU A 125 9.66 9.65 -7.03
C LEU A 125 11.12 9.87 -6.64
N VAL A 126 11.87 10.64 -7.43
CA VAL A 126 13.31 10.85 -7.26
C VAL A 126 13.70 12.26 -6.81
N ARG A 127 12.78 13.23 -6.93
CA ARG A 127 13.01 14.62 -6.54
C ARG A 127 11.83 15.14 -5.71
N SER A 128 12.09 16.00 -4.72
CA SER A 128 11.01 16.66 -3.97
C SER A 128 10.27 17.64 -4.88
N SER A 129 8.93 17.69 -4.73
CA SER A 129 8.03 18.57 -5.48
C SER A 129 6.99 19.10 -4.49
N GLU A 130 7.41 20.02 -3.62
CA GLU A 130 6.61 20.50 -2.49
C GLU A 130 5.38 21.31 -2.92
N ASP A 131 5.52 22.14 -3.97
CA ASP A 131 4.43 23.00 -4.46
C ASP A 131 3.22 22.24 -5.04
N LEU A 132 3.37 20.95 -5.35
CA LEU A 132 2.33 20.14 -6.00
C LEU A 132 1.42 19.43 -5.01
N GLU A 133 1.78 19.37 -3.74
CA GLU A 133 0.93 18.78 -2.70
C GLU A 133 -0.26 19.68 -2.32
N ASP A 134 -0.16 20.99 -2.58
CA ASP A 134 -1.16 21.98 -2.23
C ASP A 134 -2.27 22.15 -3.29
N ARG A 135 -2.25 21.35 -4.37
CA ARG A 135 -3.20 21.43 -5.47
C ARG A 135 -4.26 20.33 -5.40
N ALA A 136 -5.43 20.66 -4.89
CA ALA A 136 -6.53 19.70 -4.79
C ALA A 136 -7.05 19.28 -6.18
N GLU A 137 -7.08 20.20 -7.15
CA GLU A 137 -7.50 19.96 -8.53
C GLU A 137 -6.63 18.94 -9.26
N ASP A 138 -5.32 18.86 -8.94
CA ASP A 138 -4.43 17.85 -9.52
C ASP A 138 -4.78 16.45 -8.97
N GLY A 139 -5.20 16.37 -7.71
CA GLY A 139 -5.71 15.14 -7.11
C GLY A 139 -7.01 14.67 -7.76
N GLU A 140 -7.96 15.58 -7.98
CA GLU A 140 -9.21 15.29 -8.68
C GLU A 140 -8.96 14.82 -10.12
N ALA A 141 -8.07 15.53 -10.83
CA ALA A 141 -7.69 15.19 -12.20
C ALA A 141 -7.02 13.81 -12.28
N ALA A 142 -6.18 13.46 -11.32
CA ALA A 142 -5.52 12.15 -11.25
C ALA A 142 -6.54 10.99 -11.11
N ILE A 143 -7.57 11.16 -10.31
CA ILE A 143 -8.69 10.20 -10.17
C ILE A 143 -9.50 10.09 -11.45
N ALA A 144 -9.77 11.21 -12.11
CA ALA A 144 -10.49 11.25 -13.38
C ALA A 144 -9.72 10.53 -14.50
N GLN A 145 -8.41 10.79 -14.63
CA GLN A 145 -7.51 10.16 -15.61
C GLN A 145 -7.40 8.65 -15.43
N ARG A 146 -7.53 8.14 -14.21
CA ARG A 146 -7.51 6.70 -13.91
C ARG A 146 -8.87 6.04 -14.10
N HIS A 147 -9.90 6.80 -14.51
CA HIS A 147 -11.26 6.31 -14.69
C HIS A 147 -11.75 5.51 -13.47
N VAL A 148 -11.55 6.09 -12.27
CA VAL A 148 -11.99 5.48 -11.02
C VAL A 148 -13.50 5.35 -11.03
N THR A 149 -14.00 4.19 -10.57
CA THR A 149 -15.42 3.82 -10.56
C THR A 149 -15.87 3.39 -9.15
N GLN A 150 -17.14 3.10 -8.99
CA GLN A 150 -17.72 2.58 -7.76
C GLN A 150 -17.16 1.21 -7.32
N LEU A 151 -16.47 0.48 -8.20
CA LEU A 151 -15.84 -0.80 -7.86
C LEU A 151 -14.45 -0.63 -7.25
N ASP A 152 -13.87 0.56 -7.35
CA ASP A 152 -12.51 0.82 -6.91
C ASP A 152 -12.44 1.23 -5.44
N VAL A 153 -11.24 1.11 -4.88
CA VAL A 153 -10.88 1.59 -3.54
C VAL A 153 -9.74 2.59 -3.67
N VAL A 154 -9.88 3.76 -3.06
CA VAL A 154 -8.87 4.81 -3.05
C VAL A 154 -8.40 5.08 -1.63
N VAL A 155 -7.12 4.84 -1.37
CA VAL A 155 -6.46 5.07 -0.09
C VAL A 155 -5.66 6.36 -0.18
N GLY A 156 -6.13 7.41 0.47
CA GLY A 156 -5.43 8.67 0.60
C GLY A 156 -4.48 8.66 1.79
N ILE A 157 -3.22 8.98 1.55
CA ILE A 157 -2.13 8.87 2.51
C ILE A 157 -1.54 10.24 2.77
N THR A 158 -1.59 10.70 4.03
CA THR A 158 -1.04 11.99 4.44
C THR A 158 -0.62 11.95 5.92
N ALA A 159 0.59 12.37 6.26
CA ALA A 159 1.04 12.33 7.64
C ALA A 159 0.28 13.35 8.51
N GLY A 160 0.23 14.62 8.08
CA GLY A 160 -0.45 15.70 8.81
C GLY A 160 -1.96 15.78 8.59
N GLY A 161 -2.51 15.00 7.65
CA GLY A 161 -3.94 15.00 7.36
C GLY A 161 -4.44 16.14 6.45
N THR A 162 -3.62 17.14 6.15
CA THR A 162 -4.03 18.40 5.54
C THR A 162 -3.67 18.56 4.06
N THR A 163 -3.07 17.55 3.42
CA THR A 163 -2.57 17.61 2.04
C THR A 163 -3.72 17.79 1.03
N PRO A 164 -3.87 18.97 0.37
CA PRO A 164 -4.99 19.25 -0.53
C PRO A 164 -5.09 18.28 -1.70
N PHE A 165 -3.96 17.88 -2.31
CA PHE A 165 -3.92 16.85 -3.36
C PHE A 165 -4.63 15.55 -2.96
N VAL A 166 -4.39 15.08 -1.73
CA VAL A 166 -5.00 13.84 -1.21
C VAL A 166 -6.49 14.03 -0.95
N GLN A 167 -6.87 15.18 -0.36
CA GLN A 167 -8.27 15.50 -0.09
C GLN A 167 -9.08 15.64 -1.38
N GLY A 168 -8.55 16.33 -2.40
CA GLY A 168 -9.17 16.44 -3.72
C GLY A 168 -9.36 15.08 -4.38
N ALA A 169 -8.34 14.22 -4.34
CA ALA A 169 -8.43 12.85 -4.87
C ALA A 169 -9.51 12.02 -4.16
N LEU A 170 -9.55 12.02 -2.83
CA LEU A 170 -10.56 11.27 -2.07
C LEU A 170 -11.97 11.79 -2.31
N ASN A 171 -12.16 13.12 -2.36
CA ASN A 171 -13.46 13.71 -2.68
C ASN A 171 -13.94 13.32 -4.09
N ALA A 172 -13.04 13.37 -5.08
CA ALA A 172 -13.36 12.94 -6.44
C ALA A 172 -13.67 11.44 -6.55
N ALA A 173 -12.98 10.61 -5.78
CA ALA A 173 -13.24 9.17 -5.69
C ALA A 173 -14.62 8.89 -5.08
N ARG A 174 -14.94 9.55 -3.97
CA ARG A 174 -16.23 9.43 -3.30
C ARG A 174 -17.40 9.85 -4.18
N GLN A 175 -17.27 10.94 -4.93
CA GLN A 175 -18.29 11.38 -5.90
C GLN A 175 -18.56 10.33 -6.99
N ARG A 176 -17.61 9.44 -7.27
CA ARG A 176 -17.73 8.33 -8.21
C ARG A 176 -18.22 7.02 -7.56
N GLY A 177 -18.53 7.05 -6.26
CA GLY A 177 -19.00 5.90 -5.51
C GLY A 177 -17.89 4.89 -5.13
N ALA A 178 -16.62 5.24 -5.33
CA ALA A 178 -15.50 4.42 -4.85
C ALA A 178 -15.44 4.43 -3.32
N ILE A 179 -14.97 3.32 -2.75
CA ILE A 179 -14.65 3.26 -1.32
C ILE A 179 -13.42 4.14 -1.05
N THR A 180 -13.51 4.95 -0.02
CA THR A 180 -12.45 5.85 0.40
C THR A 180 -11.83 5.41 1.73
N VAL A 181 -10.50 5.35 1.79
CA VAL A 181 -9.74 5.08 3.01
C VAL A 181 -8.81 6.26 3.24
N PHE A 182 -8.87 6.84 4.42
CA PHE A 182 -7.99 7.94 4.82
C PHE A 182 -6.96 7.45 5.83
N ILE A 183 -5.68 7.70 5.57
CA ILE A 183 -4.57 7.37 6.50
C ILE A 183 -3.89 8.67 6.92
N ALA A 184 -3.86 8.94 8.24
CA ALA A 184 -3.16 10.08 8.82
C ALA A 184 -2.43 9.71 10.11
N CYS A 185 -1.38 10.52 10.46
CA CYS A 185 -0.60 10.34 11.68
C CYS A 185 -0.93 11.38 12.76
N VAL A 186 -2.04 12.06 12.61
CA VAL A 186 -2.62 13.00 13.57
C VAL A 186 -4.00 12.51 14.03
N PRO A 187 -4.45 12.85 15.25
CA PRO A 187 -5.76 12.48 15.75
C PRO A 187 -6.89 13.15 14.94
N ALA A 188 -8.06 12.50 14.93
CA ALA A 188 -9.23 12.99 14.19
C ALA A 188 -9.74 14.36 14.67
N GLU A 189 -9.51 14.66 15.94
CA GLU A 189 -9.85 15.94 16.57
C GLU A 189 -9.02 17.11 16.01
N GLN A 190 -7.80 16.83 15.52
CA GLN A 190 -6.96 17.85 14.87
C GLN A 190 -7.29 18.03 13.40
N VAL A 191 -7.52 16.92 12.68
CA VAL A 191 -7.89 16.94 11.26
C VAL A 191 -8.90 15.83 11.00
N SER A 192 -10.15 16.20 10.72
CA SER A 192 -11.19 15.25 10.31
C SER A 192 -11.27 15.15 8.79
N PHE A 193 -11.56 13.96 8.29
CA PHE A 193 -11.90 13.72 6.90
C PHE A 193 -13.02 12.66 6.84
N ASP A 194 -14.06 12.93 6.04
CA ASP A 194 -15.18 12.00 5.89
C ASP A 194 -14.83 10.93 4.84
N ALA A 195 -14.31 9.79 5.33
CA ALA A 195 -13.98 8.61 4.54
C ALA A 195 -14.72 7.37 5.06
N ASP A 196 -14.89 6.36 4.20
CA ASP A 196 -15.54 5.10 4.60
C ASP A 196 -14.71 4.36 5.65
N VAL A 197 -13.37 4.52 5.62
CA VAL A 197 -12.45 4.02 6.66
C VAL A 197 -11.45 5.11 7.01
N ASP A 198 -11.37 5.46 8.29
CA ASP A 198 -10.42 6.44 8.83
C ASP A 198 -9.36 5.73 9.69
N ILE A 199 -8.12 5.66 9.20
CA ILE A 199 -6.99 4.98 9.85
C ILE A 199 -6.05 6.03 10.45
N ARG A 200 -5.91 6.01 11.78
CA ARG A 200 -5.04 6.93 12.51
C ARG A 200 -3.80 6.20 13.05
N LEU A 201 -2.64 6.56 12.52
CA LEU A 201 -1.35 6.00 12.89
C LEU A 201 -0.62 6.99 13.81
N LEU A 202 -1.01 7.05 15.08
CA LEU A 202 -0.58 8.06 16.03
C LEU A 202 0.84 7.76 16.57
N THR A 203 1.86 8.12 15.81
CA THR A 203 3.28 7.87 16.15
C THR A 203 3.87 8.88 17.13
N GLY A 204 3.14 9.95 17.46
CA GLY A 204 3.66 11.08 18.23
C GLY A 204 4.60 11.99 17.42
N PRO A 205 5.16 13.03 18.06
CA PRO A 205 6.10 13.95 17.44
C PRO A 205 7.33 13.23 16.91
N GLU A 206 7.85 13.67 15.77
CA GLU A 206 9.03 13.08 15.13
C GLU A 206 10.33 13.40 15.91
N ILE A 207 11.36 12.58 15.72
CA ILE A 207 12.69 12.80 16.31
C ILE A 207 13.28 14.12 15.82
N VAL A 208 13.12 14.43 14.53
CA VAL A 208 13.34 15.75 13.96
C VAL A 208 11.97 16.36 13.73
N ALA A 209 11.60 17.41 14.43
CA ALA A 209 10.28 18.03 14.39
C ALA A 209 9.82 18.28 12.95
N GLY A 210 8.59 17.86 12.61
CA GLY A 210 8.00 17.99 11.28
C GLY A 210 8.55 17.01 10.22
N SER A 211 9.57 16.19 10.51
CA SER A 211 10.18 15.28 9.52
C SER A 211 9.42 13.95 9.42
N THR A 212 8.22 13.97 8.84
CA THR A 212 7.27 12.86 8.77
C THR A 212 7.71 11.68 7.86
N ARG A 213 8.88 11.78 7.24
CA ARG A 213 9.51 10.65 6.55
C ARG A 213 10.02 9.55 7.50
N LEU A 214 10.10 9.83 8.81
CA LEU A 214 10.65 8.96 9.86
C LEU A 214 9.57 8.01 10.42
N LYS A 215 9.10 8.23 11.67
CA LYS A 215 8.11 7.33 12.31
C LYS A 215 6.78 7.24 11.56
N ALA A 216 6.25 8.38 11.11
CA ALA A 216 5.03 8.42 10.31
C ALA A 216 5.20 7.64 9.00
N GLY A 217 6.34 7.79 8.31
CA GLY A 217 6.68 7.00 7.13
C GLY A 217 6.78 5.51 7.43
N THR A 218 7.44 5.12 8.53
CA THR A 218 7.56 3.72 8.97
C THR A 218 6.19 3.10 9.27
N ALA A 219 5.34 3.79 10.03
CA ALA A 219 3.99 3.33 10.33
C ALA A 219 3.13 3.20 9.06
N THR A 220 3.20 4.18 8.17
CA THR A 220 2.51 4.15 6.87
C THR A 220 2.95 2.93 6.05
N LYS A 221 4.25 2.69 5.90
CA LYS A 221 4.77 1.52 5.18
C LYS A 221 4.23 0.20 5.76
N LEU A 222 4.21 0.06 7.08
CA LEU A 222 3.66 -1.12 7.75
C LEU A 222 2.16 -1.29 7.44
N ALA A 223 1.38 -0.20 7.52
CA ALA A 223 -0.05 -0.22 7.23
C ALA A 223 -0.35 -0.60 5.77
N LEU A 224 0.37 -0.04 4.80
CA LEU A 224 0.19 -0.37 3.38
C LEU A 224 0.52 -1.84 3.09
N ASN A 225 1.63 -2.36 3.62
CA ASN A 225 1.97 -3.78 3.47
C ASN A 225 0.91 -4.70 4.09
N ILE A 226 0.30 -4.33 5.22
CA ILE A 226 -0.79 -5.09 5.85
C ILE A 226 -2.02 -5.07 4.93
N ILE A 227 -2.38 -3.92 4.38
CA ILE A 227 -3.55 -3.79 3.50
C ILE A 227 -3.32 -4.61 2.22
N SER A 228 -2.26 -4.35 1.46
CA SER A 228 -2.04 -5.04 0.18
C SER A 228 -1.89 -6.55 0.36
N THR A 229 -1.05 -6.99 1.30
CA THR A 229 -0.87 -8.42 1.57
C THR A 229 -2.17 -9.06 2.07
N GLY A 230 -2.88 -8.39 2.98
CA GLY A 230 -4.17 -8.87 3.49
C GLY A 230 -5.20 -9.05 2.37
N VAL A 231 -5.30 -8.08 1.47
CA VAL A 231 -6.15 -8.17 0.28
C VAL A 231 -5.76 -9.36 -0.60
N MET A 232 -4.48 -9.55 -0.88
CA MET A 232 -3.99 -10.66 -1.71
C MET A 232 -4.26 -12.03 -1.05
N VAL A 233 -4.13 -12.12 0.27
CA VAL A 233 -4.53 -13.33 1.03
C VAL A 233 -6.02 -13.60 0.87
N LYS A 234 -6.88 -12.59 1.01
CA LYS A 234 -8.34 -12.71 0.83
C LYS A 234 -8.74 -13.06 -0.60
N LEU A 235 -7.95 -12.65 -1.60
CA LEU A 235 -8.12 -13.02 -3.01
C LEU A 235 -7.58 -14.43 -3.34
N GLY A 236 -7.10 -15.19 -2.34
CA GLY A 236 -6.61 -16.55 -2.56
C GLY A 236 -5.27 -16.63 -3.28
N LYS A 237 -4.46 -15.55 -3.25
CA LYS A 237 -3.11 -15.53 -3.83
C LYS A 237 -2.08 -16.29 -3.01
N VAL A 238 -2.47 -16.73 -1.81
CA VAL A 238 -1.62 -17.40 -0.81
C VAL A 238 -2.27 -18.70 -0.35
N TYR A 239 -1.47 -19.75 -0.14
CA TYR A 239 -1.88 -21.00 0.51
C TYR A 239 -0.97 -21.28 1.70
N GLY A 240 -1.54 -21.34 2.91
CA GLY A 240 -0.75 -21.23 4.14
C GLY A 240 0.01 -19.91 4.17
N ASN A 241 1.33 -19.95 4.20
CA ASN A 241 2.21 -18.79 4.06
C ASN A 241 3.02 -18.82 2.74
N ARG A 242 2.59 -19.58 1.74
CA ARG A 242 3.27 -19.74 0.44
C ARG A 242 2.56 -18.92 -0.63
N MET A 243 3.32 -18.18 -1.42
CA MET A 243 2.85 -17.50 -2.63
C MET A 243 2.57 -18.55 -3.71
N VAL A 244 1.31 -18.90 -3.95
CA VAL A 244 0.97 -19.94 -4.94
C VAL A 244 0.68 -19.38 -6.33
N ASP A 245 0.58 -18.07 -6.47
CA ASP A 245 0.46 -17.34 -7.75
C ASP A 245 1.81 -16.76 -8.20
N VAL A 246 2.90 -17.49 -8.01
CA VAL A 246 4.24 -17.08 -8.45
C VAL A 246 4.33 -17.13 -9.98
N ALA A 247 4.72 -16.02 -10.60
CA ALA A 247 5.10 -15.99 -12.01
C ALA A 247 6.49 -16.62 -12.21
N VAL A 248 6.56 -17.75 -12.92
CA VAL A 248 7.83 -18.47 -13.17
C VAL A 248 8.56 -17.85 -14.38
N THR A 249 9.10 -16.65 -14.20
CA THR A 249 9.73 -15.87 -15.28
C THR A 249 11.26 -15.96 -15.31
N ASN A 250 11.90 -16.45 -14.24
CA ASN A 250 13.35 -16.62 -14.15
C ASN A 250 13.74 -17.82 -13.29
N GLN A 251 15.03 -18.16 -13.25
CA GLN A 251 15.52 -19.32 -12.49
C GLN A 251 15.23 -19.24 -10.99
N LYS A 252 15.35 -18.07 -10.37
CA LYS A 252 15.04 -17.86 -8.95
C LYS A 252 13.56 -18.15 -8.66
N LEU A 253 12.65 -17.69 -9.51
CA LEU A 253 11.22 -17.91 -9.34
C LEU A 253 10.83 -19.36 -9.67
N ARG A 254 11.52 -20.00 -10.63
CA ARG A 254 11.37 -21.43 -10.89
C ARG A 254 11.80 -22.27 -9.68
N ASP A 255 12.94 -21.98 -9.09
CA ASP A 255 13.41 -22.68 -7.89
C ASP A 255 12.43 -22.49 -6.73
N ARG A 256 11.89 -21.30 -6.54
CA ARG A 256 10.85 -21.04 -5.53
C ARG A 256 9.59 -21.86 -5.80
N ALA A 257 9.11 -21.91 -7.04
CA ALA A 257 7.95 -22.71 -7.42
C ALA A 257 8.13 -24.19 -7.11
N LEU A 258 9.31 -24.75 -7.44
CA LEU A 258 9.63 -26.14 -7.14
C LEU A 258 9.65 -26.42 -5.63
N ARG A 259 10.29 -25.57 -4.85
CA ARG A 259 10.28 -25.71 -3.38
C ARG A 259 8.88 -25.66 -2.79
N ILE A 260 8.00 -24.79 -3.30
CA ILE A 260 6.60 -24.72 -2.86
C ILE A 260 5.87 -26.04 -3.17
N LEU A 261 6.09 -26.62 -4.36
CA LEU A 261 5.52 -27.91 -4.71
C LEU A 261 6.08 -29.03 -3.84
N GLU A 262 7.40 -29.13 -3.68
CA GLU A 262 8.05 -30.10 -2.81
C GLU A 262 7.50 -30.05 -1.37
N ASP A 263 7.43 -28.84 -0.79
CA ASP A 263 6.96 -28.60 0.59
C ASP A 263 5.48 -28.99 0.79
N LEU A 264 4.63 -28.73 -0.19
CA LEU A 264 3.18 -28.90 -0.04
C LEU A 264 2.66 -30.26 -0.54
N THR A 265 3.45 -30.99 -1.34
CA THR A 265 3.04 -32.29 -1.92
C THR A 265 3.88 -33.45 -1.45
N GLY A 266 5.10 -33.23 -0.94
CA GLY A 266 6.08 -34.26 -0.61
C GLY A 266 6.73 -34.91 -1.85
N LEU A 267 6.51 -34.38 -3.05
CA LEU A 267 7.11 -34.89 -4.28
C LEU A 267 8.61 -34.63 -4.35
N SER A 268 9.33 -35.50 -5.06
CA SER A 268 10.72 -35.21 -5.42
C SER A 268 10.78 -33.99 -6.36
N ARG A 269 11.94 -33.33 -6.37
CA ARG A 269 12.17 -32.16 -7.24
C ARG A 269 11.94 -32.45 -8.72
N GLU A 270 12.29 -33.64 -9.17
CA GLU A 270 12.09 -34.11 -10.55
C GLU A 270 10.59 -34.22 -10.86
N THR A 271 9.82 -34.86 -9.99
CA THR A 271 8.37 -35.03 -10.14
C THR A 271 7.65 -33.68 -10.03
N ALA A 272 8.07 -32.83 -9.09
CA ALA A 272 7.54 -31.45 -8.96
C ALA A 272 7.82 -30.61 -10.22
N SER A 273 8.99 -30.81 -10.87
CA SER A 273 9.32 -30.13 -12.11
C SER A 273 8.41 -30.58 -13.28
N LEU A 274 8.15 -31.88 -13.40
CA LEU A 274 7.22 -32.39 -14.42
C LEU A 274 5.79 -31.87 -14.19
N LEU A 275 5.33 -31.90 -12.95
CA LEU A 275 4.00 -31.38 -12.59
C LEU A 275 3.88 -29.88 -12.87
N LEU A 276 4.93 -29.11 -12.59
CA LEU A 276 4.95 -27.68 -12.90
C LEU A 276 4.85 -27.39 -14.40
N GLU A 277 5.55 -28.18 -15.24
CA GLU A 277 5.43 -28.03 -16.70
C GLU A 277 4.05 -28.47 -17.20
N GLN A 278 3.49 -29.56 -16.68
CA GLN A 278 2.14 -30.02 -17.02
C GLN A 278 1.06 -28.98 -16.71
N SER A 279 1.20 -28.27 -15.61
CA SER A 279 0.30 -27.17 -15.21
C SER A 279 0.47 -25.88 -16.05
N GLY A 280 1.42 -25.83 -16.99
CA GLY A 280 1.79 -24.61 -17.70
C GLY A 280 2.51 -23.59 -16.85
N LYS A 281 3.31 -24.06 -15.90
CA LYS A 281 4.10 -23.28 -14.93
C LYS A 281 3.26 -22.50 -13.90
N TRP A 282 2.06 -22.97 -13.63
CA TRP A 282 1.18 -22.42 -12.60
C TRP A 282 1.23 -23.28 -11.35
N VAL A 283 1.88 -22.79 -10.31
CA VAL A 283 2.04 -23.50 -9.04
C VAL A 283 0.69 -23.86 -8.41
N LYS A 284 -0.25 -22.95 -8.39
CA LYS A 284 -1.60 -23.16 -7.85
C LYS A 284 -2.32 -24.28 -8.57
N LEU A 285 -2.27 -24.28 -9.90
CA LEU A 285 -2.89 -25.33 -10.72
C LEU A 285 -2.17 -26.66 -10.54
N ALA A 286 -0.84 -26.66 -10.50
CA ALA A 286 -0.04 -27.86 -10.21
C ALA A 286 -0.44 -28.52 -8.87
N LEU A 287 -0.60 -27.71 -7.82
CA LEU A 287 -1.07 -28.20 -6.51
C LEU A 287 -2.47 -28.82 -6.60
N LEU A 288 -3.39 -28.13 -7.28
CA LEU A 288 -4.75 -28.65 -7.45
C LEU A 288 -4.75 -29.98 -8.22
N MET A 289 -4.04 -30.05 -9.34
CA MET A 289 -3.91 -31.27 -10.14
C MET A 289 -3.37 -32.45 -9.29
N HIS A 290 -2.33 -32.20 -8.52
CA HIS A 290 -1.75 -33.22 -7.65
C HIS A 290 -2.73 -33.75 -6.58
N TRP A 291 -3.46 -32.84 -5.91
CA TRP A 291 -4.36 -33.21 -4.81
C TRP A 291 -5.68 -33.82 -5.27
N THR A 292 -6.11 -33.51 -6.50
CA THR A 292 -7.41 -33.95 -7.03
C THR A 292 -7.28 -35.05 -8.08
N GLY A 293 -6.11 -35.20 -8.70
CA GLY A 293 -5.91 -36.08 -9.86
C GLY A 293 -6.57 -35.55 -11.14
N LEU A 294 -7.03 -34.31 -11.17
CA LEU A 294 -7.61 -33.68 -12.35
C LEU A 294 -6.53 -33.31 -13.36
N GLU A 295 -6.89 -33.43 -14.65
CA GLU A 295 -6.11 -32.87 -15.74
C GLU A 295 -6.15 -31.34 -15.72
N LYS A 296 -5.23 -30.71 -16.45
CA LYS A 296 -5.01 -29.26 -16.48
C LYS A 296 -6.30 -28.46 -16.71
N ASP A 297 -7.05 -28.79 -17.76
CA ASP A 297 -8.23 -28.03 -18.17
C ASP A 297 -9.36 -28.12 -17.13
N ALA A 298 -9.59 -29.32 -16.58
CA ALA A 298 -10.57 -29.51 -15.51
C ALA A 298 -10.15 -28.82 -14.20
N GLY A 299 -8.85 -28.85 -13.89
CA GLY A 299 -8.31 -28.12 -12.75
C GLY A 299 -8.45 -26.60 -12.90
N ASP A 300 -8.20 -26.06 -14.09
CA ASP A 300 -8.36 -24.64 -14.38
C ASP A 300 -9.82 -24.19 -14.29
N GLN A 301 -10.75 -24.98 -14.80
CA GLN A 301 -12.18 -24.73 -14.66
C GLN A 301 -12.60 -24.73 -13.19
N LEU A 302 -12.12 -25.67 -12.38
CA LEU A 302 -12.43 -25.74 -10.96
C LEU A 302 -11.87 -24.54 -10.20
N LEU A 303 -10.62 -24.12 -10.48
CA LEU A 303 -10.05 -22.90 -9.91
C LEU A 303 -10.88 -21.66 -10.29
N SER A 304 -11.26 -21.55 -11.55
CA SER A 304 -12.06 -20.44 -12.06
C SER A 304 -13.43 -20.37 -11.40
N ALA A 305 -14.11 -21.51 -11.21
CA ALA A 305 -15.39 -21.59 -10.51
C ALA A 305 -15.30 -21.11 -9.04
N HIS A 306 -14.12 -21.22 -8.44
CA HIS A 306 -13.83 -20.75 -7.08
C HIS A 306 -13.01 -19.43 -7.04
N GLN A 307 -13.08 -18.63 -8.12
CA GLN A 307 -12.39 -17.31 -8.21
C GLN A 307 -10.88 -17.40 -7.90
N GLY A 308 -10.25 -18.51 -8.30
CA GLY A 308 -8.82 -18.74 -8.05
C GLY A 308 -8.45 -19.12 -6.62
N ASN A 309 -9.40 -19.36 -5.72
CA ASN A 309 -9.14 -19.77 -4.35
C ASN A 309 -8.85 -21.28 -4.28
N LEU A 310 -7.58 -21.64 -4.18
CA LEU A 310 -7.12 -23.03 -4.16
C LEU A 310 -7.76 -23.86 -3.03
N ARG A 311 -7.90 -23.28 -1.83
CA ARG A 311 -8.48 -23.98 -0.67
C ARG A 311 -9.96 -24.29 -0.89
N ALA A 312 -10.71 -23.34 -1.43
CA ALA A 312 -12.13 -23.51 -1.75
C ALA A 312 -12.31 -24.55 -2.87
N ALA A 313 -11.49 -24.50 -3.92
CA ALA A 313 -11.52 -25.47 -5.01
C ALA A 313 -11.26 -26.91 -4.54
N VAL A 314 -10.23 -27.12 -3.71
CA VAL A 314 -9.93 -28.44 -3.12
C VAL A 314 -11.07 -28.93 -2.21
N ALA A 315 -11.62 -28.04 -1.38
CA ALA A 315 -12.72 -28.39 -0.48
C ALA A 315 -13.98 -28.81 -1.23
N SER A 316 -14.39 -28.07 -2.27
CA SER A 316 -15.52 -28.41 -3.13
C SER A 316 -15.34 -29.77 -3.81
N TYR A 317 -14.17 -29.99 -4.42
CA TYR A 317 -13.86 -31.27 -5.08
C TYR A 317 -13.97 -32.49 -4.14
N ASN A 318 -13.52 -32.33 -2.89
CA ASN A 318 -13.59 -33.41 -1.90
C ASN A 318 -15.04 -33.65 -1.40
N GLN A 319 -15.88 -32.61 -1.35
CA GLN A 319 -17.29 -32.74 -1.00
C GLN A 319 -18.09 -33.50 -2.08
N ASP A 320 -17.82 -33.20 -3.35
CA ASP A 320 -18.48 -33.85 -4.50
C ASP A 320 -18.10 -35.35 -4.64
N LYS A 321 -17.04 -35.81 -3.97
CA LYS A 321 -16.60 -37.21 -3.96
C LYS A 321 -17.03 -37.99 -2.69
N GLN A 322 -17.63 -37.34 -1.72
CA GLN A 322 -18.23 -38.04 -0.59
C GLN A 322 -19.60 -38.60 -1.05
N PRO A 323 -19.83 -39.93 -0.93
CA PRO A 323 -21.06 -40.56 -1.38
C PRO A 323 -22.27 -40.14 -0.53
#